data_f2a55029abef7411ad185f04711efd42
#
_entry.id   f2a55029abef7411ad185f04711efd42
#
_cell.length_a   1.000
_cell.length_b   1.000
_cell.length_c   1.000
_cell.angle_alpha   90.00
_cell.angle_beta   90.00
_cell.angle_gamma   90.00
#
_symmetry.space_group_name_H-M   'P 1'
#
loop_
_entity.id
_entity.type
_entity.pdbx_description
1 polymer ?
#
loop_
_entity_poly.entity_id
_entity_poly.type
_entity_poly.pdbx_seq_one_letter_code
_entity_poly.pdbx_strand_id
1 'polypeptide(L)'
;LRGWGPGRAARLWNLPVAEYVQRADLWPLDPAGELLAVIMIESAEGVANVEEIASVAGVGALFIGPVDLAMSLGVGPPGPTLAPETETAIQTVLRACKNSGVVCGMADSKTRSQQRISEGFRLLLPF
;
A
#
# COMPACT_ATOMS: atom_id res chain seq x y z
N LEU A 1 -13.56 -7.07 -4.04
CA LEU A 1 -14.00 -6.47 -2.76
C LEU A 1 -15.48 -6.73 -2.44
N ARG A 2 -16.31 -7.02 -3.43
CA ARG A 2 -17.71 -7.46 -3.22
C ARG A 2 -17.84 -8.86 -2.62
N GLY A 3 -16.73 -9.61 -2.49
CA GLY A 3 -16.71 -10.99 -1.98
C GLY A 3 -16.91 -11.17 -0.47
N TRP A 4 -16.87 -10.10 0.31
CA TRP A 4 -17.06 -10.16 1.77
C TRP A 4 -18.53 -10.07 2.21
N GLY A 5 -19.46 -10.27 1.30
CA GLY A 5 -20.88 -10.15 1.55
C GLY A 5 -21.28 -8.70 1.89
N PRO A 6 -21.99 -8.02 0.99
CA PRO A 6 -22.31 -6.60 1.14
C PRO A 6 -23.01 -6.28 2.48
N GLY A 7 -23.72 -7.25 3.07
CA GLY A 7 -24.40 -7.05 4.35
C GLY A 7 -23.47 -6.88 5.56
N ARG A 8 -22.22 -7.41 5.54
CA ARG A 8 -21.27 -7.24 6.65
C ARG A 8 -20.57 -5.89 6.56
N ALA A 9 -20.12 -5.52 5.36
CA ALA A 9 -19.49 -4.22 5.12
C ALA A 9 -20.47 -3.06 5.32
N ALA A 10 -21.70 -3.19 4.82
CA ALA A 10 -22.76 -2.21 5.02
C ALA A 10 -23.03 -1.94 6.51
N ARG A 11 -23.03 -2.99 7.35
CA ARG A 11 -23.17 -2.84 8.81
C ARG A 11 -22.01 -2.06 9.44
N LEU A 12 -20.76 -2.29 8.99
CA LEU A 12 -19.59 -1.55 9.49
C LEU A 12 -19.67 -0.07 9.13
N TRP A 13 -20.25 0.25 7.98
CA TRP A 13 -20.48 1.64 7.54
C TRP A 13 -21.78 2.24 8.05
N ASN A 14 -22.58 1.46 8.78
CA ASN A 14 -23.90 1.86 9.26
C ASN A 14 -24.83 2.33 8.13
N LEU A 15 -24.81 1.61 7.01
CA LEU A 15 -25.59 1.91 5.80
C LEU A 15 -26.54 0.79 5.44
N PRO A 16 -27.68 1.09 4.77
CA PRO A 16 -28.46 0.08 4.05
C PRO A 16 -27.59 -0.60 2.99
N VAL A 17 -27.79 -1.91 2.78
CA VAL A 17 -27.01 -2.70 1.80
C VAL A 17 -27.06 -2.10 0.39
N ALA A 18 -28.22 -1.63 -0.04
CA ALA A 18 -28.38 -1.02 -1.36
C ALA A 18 -27.54 0.26 -1.52
N GLU A 19 -27.49 1.11 -0.51
CA GLU A 19 -26.67 2.32 -0.49
C GLU A 19 -25.18 1.97 -0.46
N TYR A 20 -24.78 1.00 0.39
CA TYR A 20 -23.40 0.53 0.43
C TYR A 20 -22.93 0.06 -0.96
N VAL A 21 -23.74 -0.74 -1.66
CA VAL A 21 -23.38 -1.28 -3.00
C VAL A 21 -23.20 -0.16 -4.03
N GLN A 22 -23.96 0.92 -3.95
CA GLN A 22 -23.82 2.09 -4.83
C GLN A 22 -22.52 2.88 -4.57
N ARG A 23 -22.07 2.92 -3.32
CA ARG A 23 -20.89 3.70 -2.89
C ARG A 23 -19.60 2.88 -2.88
N ALA A 24 -19.70 1.54 -2.86
CA ALA A 24 -18.58 0.62 -2.69
C ALA A 24 -17.81 0.36 -3.99
N ASP A 25 -17.51 1.40 -4.75
CA ASP A 25 -16.63 1.32 -5.91
C ASP A 25 -15.24 1.87 -5.57
N LEU A 26 -14.25 1.44 -6.37
CA LEU A 26 -12.84 1.74 -6.11
C LEU A 26 -12.44 3.10 -6.68
N TRP A 27 -11.96 3.96 -5.83
CA TRP A 27 -11.21 5.14 -6.25
C TRP A 27 -9.75 4.74 -6.60
N PRO A 28 -9.10 5.23 -7.66
CA PRO A 28 -9.56 6.26 -8.61
C PRO A 28 -10.26 5.69 -9.86
N LEU A 29 -10.54 4.39 -9.93
CA LEU A 29 -11.21 3.77 -11.07
C LEU A 29 -12.62 4.37 -11.28
N ASP A 30 -13.34 4.56 -10.19
CA ASP A 30 -14.55 5.37 -10.14
C ASP A 30 -14.25 6.62 -9.29
N PRO A 31 -14.34 7.86 -9.88
CA PRO A 31 -14.11 9.09 -9.13
C PRO A 31 -15.04 9.31 -7.94
N ALA A 32 -16.23 8.70 -7.94
CA ALA A 32 -17.18 8.70 -6.85
C ALA A 32 -17.02 7.53 -5.89
N GLY A 33 -16.09 6.61 -6.16
CA GLY A 33 -15.82 5.44 -5.34
C GLY A 33 -15.25 5.81 -3.97
N GLU A 34 -15.77 5.16 -2.92
CA GLU A 34 -15.36 5.41 -1.53
C GLU A 34 -14.45 4.31 -0.97
N LEU A 35 -14.02 3.35 -1.80
CA LEU A 35 -13.06 2.32 -1.41
C LEU A 35 -11.69 2.62 -2.03
N LEU A 36 -10.64 2.35 -1.24
CA LEU A 36 -9.26 2.43 -1.69
C LEU A 36 -8.64 1.03 -1.72
N ALA A 37 -8.15 0.60 -2.88
CA ALA A 37 -7.33 -0.61 -2.96
C ALA A 37 -5.90 -0.26 -2.55
N VAL A 38 -5.48 -0.76 -1.39
CA VAL A 38 -4.11 -0.67 -0.89
C VAL A 38 -3.45 -2.03 -1.09
N ILE A 39 -2.44 -2.09 -1.94
CA ILE A 39 -1.73 -3.34 -2.26
C ILE A 39 -0.44 -3.37 -1.46
N MET A 40 -0.25 -4.44 -0.68
CA MET A 40 0.96 -4.62 0.11
C MET A 40 2.09 -5.21 -0.74
N ILE A 41 3.26 -4.58 -0.65
CA ILE A 41 4.50 -5.03 -1.28
C ILE A 41 5.46 -5.45 -0.16
N GLU A 42 5.65 -6.75 -0.01
CA GLU A 42 6.39 -7.32 1.12
C GLU A 42 7.24 -8.53 0.72
N SER A 43 7.48 -8.71 -0.58
CA SER A 43 8.33 -9.80 -1.09
C SER A 43 9.25 -9.32 -2.20
N ALA A 44 10.36 -10.04 -2.39
CA ALA A 44 11.29 -9.81 -3.51
C ALA A 44 10.58 -9.91 -4.86
N GLU A 45 9.65 -10.86 -5.02
CA GLU A 45 8.83 -11.02 -6.21
C GLU A 45 7.90 -9.80 -6.42
N GLY A 46 7.27 -9.31 -5.35
CA GLY A 46 6.43 -8.11 -5.40
C GLY A 46 7.23 -6.88 -5.86
N VAL A 47 8.47 -6.72 -5.37
CA VAL A 47 9.37 -5.64 -5.82
C VAL A 47 9.77 -5.81 -7.29
N ALA A 48 10.07 -7.04 -7.73
CA ALA A 48 10.43 -7.31 -9.12
C ALA A 48 9.30 -6.96 -10.10
N ASN A 49 8.03 -7.12 -9.69
CA ASN A 49 6.85 -6.87 -10.52
C ASN A 49 6.15 -5.53 -10.19
N VAL A 50 6.78 -4.66 -9.39
CA VAL A 50 6.10 -3.49 -8.81
C VAL A 50 5.59 -2.48 -9.84
N GLU A 51 6.27 -2.30 -10.97
CA GLU A 51 5.83 -1.41 -12.05
C GLU A 51 4.52 -1.94 -12.68
N GLU A 52 4.42 -3.25 -12.92
CA GLU A 52 3.20 -3.87 -13.44
C GLU A 52 2.05 -3.75 -12.43
N ILE A 53 2.32 -4.03 -11.14
CA ILE A 53 1.34 -3.92 -10.06
C ILE A 53 0.83 -2.47 -9.95
N ALA A 54 1.73 -1.48 -9.97
CA ALA A 54 1.37 -0.07 -9.87
C ALA A 54 0.55 0.43 -11.08
N SER A 55 0.69 -0.21 -12.24
CA SER A 55 -0.03 0.14 -13.46
C SER A 55 -1.46 -0.42 -13.54
N VAL A 56 -1.83 -1.31 -12.64
CA VAL A 56 -3.17 -1.93 -12.63
C VAL A 56 -4.23 -0.88 -12.31
N ALA A 57 -5.21 -0.73 -13.20
CA ALA A 57 -6.32 0.20 -13.00
C ALA A 57 -7.08 -0.12 -11.70
N GLY A 58 -7.33 0.89 -10.86
CA GLY A 58 -8.00 0.76 -9.58
C GLY A 58 -7.07 0.54 -8.39
N VAL A 59 -5.76 0.40 -8.59
CA VAL A 59 -4.79 0.47 -7.49
C VAL A 59 -4.69 1.92 -7.01
N GLY A 60 -5.09 2.17 -5.77
CA GLY A 60 -5.06 3.50 -5.18
C GLY A 60 -3.79 3.80 -4.39
N ALA A 61 -3.20 2.78 -3.78
CA ALA A 61 -1.94 2.91 -3.04
C ALA A 61 -1.15 1.60 -3.07
N LEU A 62 0.18 1.71 -3.03
CA LEU A 62 1.07 0.62 -2.64
C LEU A 62 1.54 0.86 -1.20
N PHE A 63 1.60 -0.19 -0.40
CA PHE A 63 2.04 -0.12 0.99
C PHE A 63 3.13 -1.16 1.25
N ILE A 64 4.28 -0.72 1.75
CA ILE A 64 5.43 -1.58 1.98
C ILE A 64 5.37 -2.14 3.40
N GLY A 65 5.48 -3.49 3.51
CA GLY A 65 5.72 -4.22 4.74
C GLY A 65 7.22 -4.50 4.93
N PRO A 66 7.99 -3.63 5.62
CA PRO A 66 9.45 -3.72 5.61
C PRO A 66 10.00 -4.95 6.32
N VAL A 67 9.27 -5.51 7.27
CA VAL A 67 9.70 -6.72 8.01
C VAL A 67 9.67 -7.94 7.10
N ASP A 68 8.51 -8.21 6.49
CA ASP A 68 8.34 -9.36 5.60
C ASP A 68 9.17 -9.19 4.32
N LEU A 69 9.30 -7.95 3.83
CA LEU A 69 10.19 -7.64 2.71
C LEU A 69 11.65 -8.01 3.03
N ALA A 70 12.17 -7.61 4.18
CA ALA A 70 13.53 -7.94 4.59
C ALA A 70 13.74 -9.45 4.72
N MET A 71 12.76 -10.16 5.28
CA MET A 71 12.77 -11.62 5.36
C MET A 71 12.77 -12.26 3.97
N SER A 72 11.94 -11.78 3.06
CA SER A 72 11.86 -12.26 1.68
C SER A 72 13.14 -12.00 0.89
N LEU A 73 13.86 -10.90 1.19
CA LEU A 73 15.17 -10.60 0.61
C LEU A 73 16.32 -11.41 1.22
N GLY A 74 16.05 -12.21 2.28
CA GLY A 74 17.05 -13.04 2.92
C GLY A 74 18.01 -12.29 3.86
N VAL A 75 17.72 -11.02 4.19
CA VAL A 75 18.56 -10.21 5.09
C VAL A 75 18.13 -10.26 6.55
N GLY A 76 17.06 -11.01 6.85
CA GLY A 76 16.52 -11.18 8.19
C GLY A 76 15.67 -10.01 8.67
N PRO A 77 15.11 -10.09 9.90
CA PRO A 77 14.24 -9.06 10.43
C PRO A 77 15.01 -7.74 10.61
N PRO A 78 14.38 -6.57 10.31
CA PRO A 78 15.05 -5.29 10.41
C PRO A 78 15.39 -4.96 11.88
N GLY A 79 16.62 -4.47 12.06
CA GLY A 79 17.08 -3.88 13.31
C GLY A 79 16.75 -2.38 13.40
N PRO A 80 17.44 -1.63 14.27
CA PRO A 80 17.30 -0.17 14.38
C PRO A 80 17.53 0.58 13.05
N THR A 81 18.39 0.01 12.20
CA THR A 81 18.64 0.47 10.82
C THR A 81 18.20 -0.60 9.84
N LEU A 82 17.66 -0.20 8.70
CA LEU A 82 17.33 -1.12 7.62
C LEU A 82 18.61 -1.56 6.91
N ALA A 83 18.63 -2.83 6.46
CA ALA A 83 19.68 -3.31 5.58
C ALA A 83 19.67 -2.54 4.25
N PRO A 84 20.83 -2.31 3.61
CA PRO A 84 20.91 -1.59 2.34
C PRO A 84 20.05 -2.21 1.24
N GLU A 85 19.90 -3.53 1.21
CA GLU A 85 19.07 -4.27 0.27
C GLU A 85 17.59 -3.93 0.47
N THR A 86 17.14 -3.88 1.72
CA THR A 86 15.75 -3.50 2.05
C THR A 86 15.49 -2.05 1.67
N GLU A 87 16.41 -1.14 1.96
CA GLU A 87 16.28 0.27 1.59
C GLU A 87 16.24 0.44 0.06
N THR A 88 17.08 -0.29 -0.68
CA THR A 88 17.05 -0.29 -2.15
C THR A 88 15.70 -0.75 -2.70
N ALA A 89 15.14 -1.81 -2.13
CA ALA A 89 13.81 -2.31 -2.50
C ALA A 89 12.71 -1.27 -2.20
N ILE A 90 12.76 -0.63 -1.03
CA ILE A 90 11.83 0.45 -0.64
C ILE A 90 11.88 1.60 -1.66
N GLN A 91 13.07 2.04 -2.05
CA GLN A 91 13.24 3.12 -3.03
C GLN A 91 12.78 2.70 -4.44
N THR A 92 12.90 1.41 -4.78
CA THR A 92 12.37 0.87 -6.04
C THR A 92 10.84 0.96 -6.07
N VAL A 93 10.16 0.56 -4.99
CA VAL A 93 8.69 0.69 -4.88
C VAL A 93 8.27 2.16 -4.92
N LEU A 94 8.96 3.04 -4.21
CA LEU A 94 8.65 4.48 -4.23
C LEU A 94 8.77 5.08 -5.64
N ARG A 95 9.78 4.67 -6.41
CA ARG A 95 9.95 5.10 -7.80
C ARG A 95 8.80 4.62 -8.68
N ALA A 96 8.40 3.35 -8.57
CA ALA A 96 7.25 2.81 -9.30
C ALA A 96 5.96 3.57 -8.98
N CYS A 97 5.71 3.88 -7.70
CA CYS A 97 4.58 4.71 -7.29
C CYS A 97 4.59 6.08 -7.99
N LYS A 98 5.75 6.75 -8.00
CA LYS A 98 5.90 8.07 -8.65
C LYS A 98 5.65 8.01 -10.16
N ASN A 99 6.17 6.97 -10.82
CA ASN A 99 5.99 6.78 -12.26
C ASN A 99 4.53 6.55 -12.65
N SER A 100 3.79 5.82 -11.81
CA SER A 100 2.39 5.46 -12.07
C SER A 100 1.38 6.44 -11.45
N GLY A 101 1.83 7.45 -10.68
CA GLY A 101 0.95 8.38 -9.98
C GLY A 101 0.16 7.76 -8.82
N VAL A 102 0.60 6.60 -8.31
CA VAL A 102 -0.03 5.87 -7.22
C VAL A 102 0.55 6.34 -5.88
N VAL A 103 -0.28 6.41 -4.84
CA VAL A 103 0.17 6.77 -3.50
C VAL A 103 1.11 5.70 -2.95
N CYS A 104 2.27 6.11 -2.43
CA CYS A 104 3.18 5.21 -1.75
C CYS A 104 3.07 5.32 -0.23
N GLY A 105 2.97 4.17 0.44
CA GLY A 105 2.93 4.07 1.88
C GLY A 105 3.90 3.03 2.42
N MET A 106 4.17 3.08 3.71
CA MET A 106 4.94 2.06 4.41
C MET A 106 4.75 2.12 5.93
N ALA A 107 5.03 1.00 6.59
CA ALA A 107 5.30 1.00 8.02
C ALA A 107 6.77 1.37 8.26
N ASP A 108 7.06 2.27 9.21
CA ASP A 108 8.44 2.62 9.57
C ASP A 108 8.50 3.19 10.99
N SER A 109 9.70 3.29 11.56
CA SER A 109 9.87 3.89 12.87
C SER A 109 9.50 5.38 12.87
N LYS A 110 8.99 5.87 14.01
CA LYS A 110 8.68 7.30 14.19
C LYS A 110 9.86 8.20 13.85
N THR A 111 11.09 7.77 14.15
CA THR A 111 12.30 8.57 13.94
C THR A 111 12.60 8.80 12.47
N ARG A 112 12.16 7.90 11.56
CA ARG A 112 12.35 8.03 10.11
C ARG A 112 11.16 8.66 9.38
N SER A 113 10.03 8.87 10.05
CA SER A 113 8.81 9.35 9.40
C SER A 113 9.01 10.66 8.63
N GLN A 114 9.75 11.62 9.21
CA GLN A 114 10.01 12.90 8.55
C GLN A 114 10.85 12.74 7.28
N GLN A 115 11.85 11.85 7.32
CA GLN A 115 12.63 11.49 6.14
C GLN A 115 11.74 10.88 5.06
N ARG A 116 10.90 9.90 5.41
CA ARG A 116 9.99 9.23 4.45
C ARG A 116 9.02 10.21 3.80
N ILE A 117 8.50 11.16 4.56
CA ILE A 117 7.65 12.24 4.01
C ILE A 117 8.45 13.07 2.99
N SER A 118 9.68 13.44 3.29
CA SER A 118 10.53 14.21 2.38
C SER A 118 10.91 13.44 1.11
N GLU A 119 11.05 12.13 1.19
CA GLU A 119 11.28 11.23 0.05
C GLU A 119 10.06 11.12 -0.87
N GLY A 120 8.84 11.31 -0.34
CA GLY A 120 7.60 11.30 -1.12
C GLY A 120 6.56 10.28 -0.67
N PHE A 121 6.79 9.58 0.44
CA PHE A 121 5.75 8.75 1.04
C PHE A 121 4.60 9.60 1.56
N ARG A 122 3.36 9.13 1.40
CA ARG A 122 2.14 9.85 1.78
C ARG A 122 1.22 9.09 2.72
N LEU A 123 1.46 7.79 2.90
CA LEU A 123 0.73 6.93 3.82
C LEU A 123 1.74 6.24 4.75
N LEU A 124 1.84 6.70 6.00
CA LEU A 124 2.79 6.17 6.95
C LEU A 124 2.08 5.54 8.15
N LEU A 125 2.54 4.36 8.54
CA LEU A 125 2.16 3.70 9.78
C LEU A 125 3.40 3.69 10.71
N PRO A 126 3.56 4.69 11.59
CA PRO A 126 4.72 4.76 12.49
C PRO A 126 4.55 3.79 13.66
N PHE A 127 5.64 3.13 14.08
CA PHE A 127 5.69 2.24 15.24
C PHE A 127 6.96 2.45 16.09
#